data_fe2c4b866941762b570aa5c83e6e15df
#
_entry.id   fe2c4b866941762b570aa5c83e6e15df
#
_cell.length_a   1.000
_cell.length_b   1.000
_cell.length_c   1.000
_cell.angle_alpha   90.00
_cell.angle_beta   90.00
_cell.angle_gamma   90.00
#
_symmetry.space_group_name_H-M   'P 1'
#
loop_
_entity.id
_entity.type
_entity.pdbx_description
1 polymer ?
#
loop_
_entity_poly.entity_id
_entity_poly.type
_entity_poly.pdbx_seq_one_letter_code
_entity_poly.pdbx_strand_id
1 'polypeptide(L)'
;MNQSKKKRKSLSLRLQPYEGDVLAEVVDYLNSLPKDEAQRKMADILVAAFLPVARYSSGNFTPEQIRFACWEAQDSLNKHGS
;
A
#
# COMPACT_ATOMS: atom_id res chain seq x y z
N MET A 1 -15.51 23.51 -12.63
CA MET A 1 -15.39 22.96 -12.50
C MET A 1 -15.05 22.10 -12.09
N ASN A 2 -14.83 21.59 -12.08
CA ASN A 2 -14.71 20.76 -11.75
C ASN A 2 -14.25 19.96 -11.46
N GLN A 3 -14.07 19.73 -11.07
CA GLN A 3 -13.67 18.96 -10.81
C GLN A 3 -13.49 18.04 -10.36
N SER A 4 -13.36 18.40 -9.64
CA SER A 4 -13.28 17.42 -9.17
C SER A 4 -13.70 16.19 -9.38
N LYS A 5 -13.52 15.73 -9.92
CA LYS A 5 -13.95 14.56 -10.52
C LYS A 5 -13.42 13.30 -9.98
N LYS A 6 -12.30 13.35 -9.32
CA LYS A 6 -11.71 12.15 -8.72
C LYS A 6 -12.41 11.84 -7.43
N LYS A 7 -12.89 10.64 -7.32
CA LYS A 7 -13.47 10.16 -6.09
C LYS A 7 -12.39 9.50 -5.24
N ARG A 8 -12.47 9.73 -3.97
CA ARG A 8 -11.55 9.09 -3.04
C ARG A 8 -12.13 7.76 -2.60
N LYS A 9 -11.27 6.80 -2.44
CA LYS A 9 -11.65 5.52 -1.86
C LYS A 9 -10.94 5.38 -0.52
N SER A 10 -11.68 4.98 0.47
CA SER A 10 -11.14 4.88 1.82
C SER A 10 -10.99 3.43 2.23
N LEU A 11 -9.93 3.17 2.96
CA LEU A 11 -9.74 1.89 3.60
C LEU A 11 -9.74 2.13 5.11
N SER A 12 -10.69 1.52 5.79
CA SER A 12 -10.82 1.66 7.22
C SER A 12 -10.51 0.33 7.89
N LEU A 13 -9.32 0.22 8.40
CA LEU A 13 -8.91 -0.98 9.11
C LEU A 13 -8.24 -0.56 10.40
N ARG A 14 -8.47 -1.35 11.43
CA ARG A 14 -7.83 -1.12 12.70
C ARG A 14 -6.89 -2.27 12.99
N LEU A 15 -5.64 -1.95 13.23
CA LEU A 15 -4.63 -2.93 13.60
C LEU A 15 -4.34 -2.78 15.07
N GLN A 16 -4.60 -3.83 15.83
CA GLN A 16 -4.40 -3.81 17.27
C GLN A 16 -3.64 -5.05 17.73
N PRO A 17 -2.37 -5.15 17.33
CA PRO A 17 -1.58 -6.31 17.76
C PRO A 17 -1.29 -6.25 19.25
N TYR A 18 -1.04 -7.41 19.83
CA TYR A 18 -0.66 -7.47 21.22
C TYR A 18 0.79 -7.05 21.39
N GLU A 19 1.09 -6.49 22.53
CA GLU A 19 2.45 -6.15 22.89
C GLU A 19 3.32 -7.41 22.77
N GLY A 20 4.49 -7.25 22.19
CA GLY A 20 5.38 -8.38 21.97
C GLY A 20 5.31 -8.98 20.59
N ASP A 21 4.24 -8.70 19.85
CA ASP A 21 4.13 -9.15 18.47
C ASP A 21 5.02 -8.30 17.56
N VAL A 22 5.53 -8.94 16.52
CA VAL A 22 6.35 -8.23 15.54
C VAL A 22 5.56 -7.06 14.94
N LEU A 23 4.28 -7.28 14.68
CA LEU A 23 3.45 -6.22 14.13
C LEU A 23 3.35 -5.02 15.07
N ALA A 24 3.38 -5.26 16.38
CA ALA A 24 3.34 -4.18 17.34
C ALA A 24 4.56 -3.28 17.21
N GLU A 25 5.72 -3.84 16.92
CA GLU A 25 6.93 -3.05 16.71
C GLU A 25 6.76 -2.14 15.50
N VAL A 26 6.16 -2.67 14.44
CA VAL A 26 5.92 -1.88 13.22
C VAL A 26 4.93 -0.76 13.51
N VAL A 27 3.87 -1.08 14.25
CA VAL A 27 2.88 -0.07 14.61
C VAL A 27 3.51 1.06 15.41
N ASP A 28 4.36 0.71 16.37
CA ASP A 28 5.06 1.72 17.17
C ASP A 28 5.93 2.62 16.30
N TYR A 29 6.63 2.01 15.37
CA TYR A 29 7.47 2.78 14.47
C TYR A 29 6.65 3.76 13.63
N LEU A 30 5.56 3.26 13.04
CA LEU A 30 4.72 4.11 12.20
C LEU A 30 4.07 5.22 12.99
N ASN A 31 3.70 4.94 14.23
CA ASN A 31 3.10 5.96 15.10
C ASN A 31 4.13 7.04 15.49
N SER A 32 5.40 6.74 15.39
CA SER A 32 6.45 7.71 15.71
C SER A 32 6.74 8.68 14.57
N LEU A 33 6.21 8.41 13.39
CA LEU A 33 6.45 9.24 12.23
C LEU A 33 5.39 10.33 12.09
N PRO A 34 5.72 11.45 11.41
CA PRO A 34 4.68 12.38 11.03
C PRO A 34 3.61 11.66 10.24
N LYS A 35 2.36 12.06 10.43
CA LYS A 35 1.23 11.33 9.89
C LYS A 35 1.29 11.20 8.37
N ASP A 36 1.63 12.27 7.68
CA ASP A 36 1.67 12.24 6.22
C ASP A 36 2.80 11.35 5.72
N GLU A 37 3.91 11.31 6.44
CA GLU A 37 5.01 10.43 6.07
C GLU A 37 4.61 8.97 6.26
N ALA A 38 3.97 8.66 7.37
CA ALA A 38 3.50 7.30 7.63
C ALA A 38 2.51 6.86 6.56
N GLN A 39 1.60 7.76 6.18
CA GLN A 39 0.62 7.43 5.15
C GLN A 39 1.28 7.15 3.81
N ARG A 40 2.27 7.95 3.45
CA ARG A 40 2.96 7.76 2.18
C ARG A 40 3.72 6.44 2.15
N LYS A 41 4.43 6.13 3.23
CA LYS A 41 5.16 4.87 3.32
C LYS A 41 4.22 3.69 3.26
N MET A 42 3.09 3.78 3.96
CA MET A 42 2.11 2.69 3.93
C MET A 42 1.53 2.51 2.55
N ALA A 43 1.21 3.62 1.86
CA ALA A 43 0.65 3.51 0.52
C ALA A 43 1.61 2.78 -0.42
N ASP A 44 2.88 3.12 -0.37
CA ASP A 44 3.87 2.48 -1.24
C ASP A 44 4.02 0.99 -0.93
N ILE A 45 4.00 0.65 0.35
CA ILE A 45 4.12 -0.74 0.76
C ILE A 45 2.87 -1.54 0.35
N LEU A 46 1.70 -0.93 0.49
CA LEU A 46 0.46 -1.60 0.09
C LEU A 46 0.44 -1.85 -1.41
N VAL A 47 0.92 -0.90 -2.21
CA VAL A 47 1.02 -1.11 -3.64
C VAL A 47 1.99 -2.27 -3.92
N ALA A 48 3.15 -2.25 -3.26
CA ALA A 48 4.15 -3.29 -3.48
C ALA A 48 3.60 -4.67 -3.11
N ALA A 49 2.84 -4.75 -2.02
CA ALA A 49 2.37 -6.04 -1.54
C ALA A 49 1.14 -6.54 -2.29
N PHE A 50 0.27 -5.64 -2.72
CA PHE A 50 -1.06 -6.06 -3.16
C PHE A 50 -1.45 -5.72 -4.59
N LEU A 51 -0.69 -4.86 -5.28
CA LEU A 51 -1.12 -4.43 -6.61
C LEU A 51 -1.29 -5.60 -7.59
N PRO A 52 -0.33 -6.53 -7.70
CA PRO A 52 -0.51 -7.64 -8.64
C PRO A 52 -1.72 -8.49 -8.31
N VAL A 53 -1.93 -8.77 -7.03
CA VAL A 53 -3.06 -9.58 -6.60
C VAL A 53 -4.38 -8.85 -6.87
N ALA A 54 -4.39 -7.54 -6.61
CA ALA A 54 -5.59 -6.74 -6.83
C ALA A 54 -5.99 -6.76 -8.30
N ARG A 55 -5.01 -6.63 -9.18
CA ARG A 55 -5.29 -6.65 -10.62
C ARG A 55 -5.71 -8.02 -11.09
N TYR A 56 -5.08 -9.05 -10.57
CA TYR A 56 -5.47 -10.41 -10.90
C TYR A 56 -6.91 -10.67 -10.45
N SER A 57 -7.24 -10.26 -9.24
CA SER A 57 -8.58 -10.48 -8.68
C SER A 57 -9.67 -9.75 -9.43
N SER A 58 -9.36 -8.60 -10.00
CA SER A 58 -10.38 -7.84 -10.73
C SER A 58 -10.80 -8.53 -12.01
N GLY A 59 -9.93 -9.41 -12.56
CA GLY A 59 -10.24 -10.14 -13.78
C GLY A 59 -10.23 -9.30 -15.04
N ASN A 60 -9.80 -8.05 -14.96
CA ASN A 60 -9.86 -7.12 -16.09
C ASN A 60 -8.52 -6.86 -16.74
N PHE A 61 -7.50 -7.62 -16.37
CA PHE A 61 -6.15 -7.36 -16.84
C PHE A 61 -5.55 -8.58 -17.49
N THR A 62 -4.77 -8.34 -18.55
CA THR A 62 -4.08 -9.42 -19.25
C THR A 62 -2.88 -9.88 -18.41
N PRO A 63 -2.35 -11.08 -18.70
CA PRO A 63 -1.14 -11.54 -18.02
C PRO A 63 0.02 -10.55 -18.14
N GLU A 64 0.12 -9.86 -19.26
CA GLU A 64 1.19 -8.87 -19.44
C GLU A 64 0.98 -7.66 -18.54
N GLN A 65 -0.27 -7.23 -18.41
CA GLN A 65 -0.59 -6.13 -17.52
C GLN A 65 -0.31 -6.49 -16.07
N ILE A 66 -0.60 -7.73 -15.70
CA ILE A 66 -0.32 -8.19 -14.35
C ILE A 66 1.18 -8.26 -14.10
N ARG A 67 1.93 -8.68 -15.11
CA ARG A 67 3.39 -8.71 -15.00
C ARG A 67 3.94 -7.31 -14.82
N PHE A 68 3.37 -6.35 -15.52
CA PHE A 68 3.75 -4.96 -15.37
C PHE A 68 3.43 -4.46 -13.96
N ALA A 69 2.30 -4.92 -13.40
CA ALA A 69 1.94 -4.56 -12.03
C ALA A 69 2.96 -5.09 -11.03
N CYS A 70 3.50 -6.27 -11.26
CA CYS A 70 4.56 -6.80 -10.41
C CYS A 70 5.79 -5.91 -10.46
N TRP A 71 6.08 -5.40 -11.64
CA TRP A 71 7.20 -4.50 -11.84
C TRP A 71 7.00 -3.19 -11.09
N GLU A 72 5.80 -2.64 -11.20
CA GLU A 72 5.45 -1.43 -10.45
C GLU A 72 5.55 -1.65 -8.95
N ALA A 73 5.07 -2.80 -8.50
CA ALA A 73 5.12 -3.14 -7.07
C ALA A 73 6.56 -3.20 -6.58
N GLN A 74 7.43 -3.80 -7.39
CA GLN A 74 8.84 -3.88 -7.04
C GLN A 74 9.47 -2.49 -6.95
N ASP A 75 9.09 -1.62 -7.89
CA ASP A 75 9.59 -0.26 -7.91
C ASP A 75 9.13 0.53 -6.68
N SER A 76 7.88 0.36 -6.29
CA SER A 76 7.37 1.01 -5.09
C SER A 76 8.14 0.57 -3.85
N LEU A 77 8.46 -0.71 -3.78
CA LEU A 77 9.21 -1.23 -2.65
C LEU A 77 10.62 -0.63 -2.63
N ASN A 78 11.22 -0.50 -3.81
CA ASN A 78 12.58 0.01 -3.91
C ASN A 78 12.72 1.48 -3.51
N LYS A 79 11.61 2.21 -3.51
CA LYS A 79 11.65 3.60 -3.07
C LYS A 79 11.98 3.72 -1.59
N HIS A 80 11.65 2.72 -0.82
CA HIS A 80 11.82 2.75 0.62
C HIS A 80 12.72 1.65 1.14
N GLY A 81 12.94 0.64 0.32
CA GLY A 81 13.82 -0.43 0.67
C GLY A 81 15.22 -0.07 0.27
N SER A 82 16.16 -0.52 0.61
CA SER A 82 17.42 -0.14 0.12
C SER A 82 18.54 -1.04 0.40
#